data_bd84d39cdc5dd1089ae837b80a45d592
#
_entry.id   bd84d39cdc5dd1089ae837b80a45d592
#
_cell.length_a   1.000
_cell.length_b   1.000
_cell.length_c   1.000
_cell.angle_alpha   90.00
_cell.angle_beta   90.00
_cell.angle_gamma   90.00
#
_symmetry.space_group_name_H-M   'P 1'
#
loop_
_entity.id
_entity.type
_entity.pdbx_description
1 polymer ?
#
loop_
_entity_poly.entity_id
_entity_poly.type
_entity_poly.pdbx_seq_one_letter_code
_entity_poly.pdbx_strand_id
1 'polypeptide(L)'
;MVQCGKNMEKKELYKRINIAIDNSMDDMEVYEDLFQCLKEIYLEDKAFVLANVENARLKIGQKIKKAYLAKDFEALNALDQMLYRTYVLTAKDKFNDFCMALEWGRLKVEKFYEPRKKTLYPLIEALQMLADDELDELFLSMPPRVGKTTMTMFFVLWLLGRNSENANLYVSYSDIITSAFYNGVLEILQDNYTYRYGDIFPGSKLMSTNAKEETLDLDRRKRYHSLTCRSLYGTLNGATDCNGILIADDLISGIEEALNPDRLIAAWSKVDNNMIPRKKEKAKLLWVGTRWSMYDPTGIRYDLLTNDEKFKGIRFKMINVPALNENDESNFDYDYQVGFSTEYFHQRRASFERNNDMASWLAQYQGEPIERQGTVFDPQDMRYFNGVLPDEEPDRKFMAVDPAWGGGDFVASPVCYQYGNEIYVVDVVYSNEEKTITQKLIGLAAVRNNVDSIKIEATKTTMDYRIGVEEYLQEHYKHCTLTFKAAPSNKAKEQRIFDKAPDIREHFIFLEDGKRSKEYSLFMQNVYSFKVTGKNKHDDAPDSLCMACDMAFYQSYAKVEIFKRPF
;
A
#
# COMPACT_ATOMS: atom_id res chain seq x y z
N MET A 1 5.57 51.43 22.04
CA MET A 1 5.16 50.76 23.28
C MET A 1 3.67 50.49 23.30
N VAL A 2 3.27 49.27 23.01
CA VAL A 2 1.87 48.83 23.23
C VAL A 2 1.81 48.39 24.70
N GLN A 3 1.47 49.31 25.61
CA GLN A 3 1.14 48.92 26.97
C GLN A 3 -0.13 48.04 26.95
N CYS A 4 0.04 46.74 27.21
CA CYS A 4 -1.05 45.84 27.53
C CYS A 4 -1.69 46.25 28.88
N GLY A 5 -2.51 47.29 28.86
CA GLY A 5 -3.23 47.77 30.03
C GLY A 5 -4.55 47.04 30.19
N LYS A 6 -4.87 46.60 31.40
CA LYS A 6 -6.05 45.86 31.83
C LYS A 6 -7.44 46.48 31.48
N ASN A 7 -7.49 47.66 30.82
CA ASN A 7 -8.73 48.42 30.57
C ASN A 7 -9.03 48.76 29.10
N MET A 8 -8.32 48.13 28.14
CA MET A 8 -8.66 48.35 26.73
C MET A 8 -9.75 47.34 26.28
N GLU A 9 -10.79 47.84 25.60
CA GLU A 9 -11.77 46.93 25.01
C GLU A 9 -11.03 45.94 24.06
N LYS A 10 -11.32 44.65 24.17
CA LYS A 10 -10.69 43.59 23.37
C LYS A 10 -10.64 43.91 21.86
N LYS A 11 -11.71 44.49 21.31
CA LYS A 11 -11.79 44.92 19.91
C LYS A 11 -10.72 45.97 19.52
N GLU A 12 -10.43 46.88 20.39
CA GLU A 12 -9.43 47.92 20.12
C GLU A 12 -8.01 47.33 20.18
N LEU A 13 -7.75 46.42 21.13
CA LEU A 13 -6.49 45.71 21.22
C LEU A 13 -6.26 44.85 19.95
N TYR A 14 -7.27 44.13 19.49
CA TYR A 14 -7.21 43.33 18.27
C TYR A 14 -6.97 44.19 17.03
N LYS A 15 -7.63 45.34 16.93
CA LYS A 15 -7.41 46.28 15.84
C LYS A 15 -5.98 46.85 15.86
N ARG A 16 -5.44 47.16 17.01
CA ARG A 16 -4.04 47.63 17.15
C ARG A 16 -3.03 46.56 16.81
N ILE A 17 -3.27 45.31 17.19
CA ILE A 17 -2.41 44.18 16.79
C ILE A 17 -2.39 44.04 15.27
N ASN A 18 -3.54 44.12 14.60
CA ASN A 18 -3.60 44.04 13.13
C ASN A 18 -2.89 45.21 12.47
N ILE A 19 -3.04 46.44 13.02
CA ILE A 19 -2.33 47.64 12.55
C ILE A 19 -0.82 47.50 12.79
N ALA A 20 -0.41 46.99 13.93
CA ALA A 20 1.01 46.75 14.22
C ALA A 20 1.60 45.68 13.27
N ILE A 21 0.87 44.61 13.00
CA ILE A 21 1.24 43.61 11.98
C ILE A 21 1.37 44.27 10.60
N ASP A 22 0.50 45.22 10.25
CA ASP A 22 0.51 45.87 8.94
C ASP A 22 1.66 46.87 8.78
N ASN A 23 2.00 47.63 9.84
CA ASN A 23 2.85 48.82 9.74
C ASN A 23 4.29 48.65 10.27
N SER A 24 4.56 47.64 11.10
CA SER A 24 5.82 47.60 11.89
C SER A 24 6.70 46.41 11.59
N MET A 25 6.53 45.79 10.46
CA MET A 25 7.23 44.56 10.15
C MET A 25 8.74 44.64 9.90
N ASP A 26 9.36 45.79 10.03
CA ASP A 26 10.78 45.96 9.84
C ASP A 26 11.52 46.21 11.17
N ASP A 27 10.78 46.29 12.30
CA ASP A 27 11.32 46.53 13.62
C ASP A 27 11.13 45.33 14.55
N MET A 28 12.23 44.71 14.97
CA MET A 28 12.22 43.51 15.81
C MET A 28 11.67 43.75 17.22
N GLU A 29 11.88 44.93 17.81
CA GLU A 29 11.34 45.23 19.14
C GLU A 29 9.82 45.28 19.14
N VAL A 30 9.25 45.88 18.12
CA VAL A 30 7.77 45.92 17.95
C VAL A 30 7.18 44.53 17.77
N TYR A 31 7.93 43.65 17.18
CA TYR A 31 7.51 42.27 17.03
C TYR A 31 7.55 41.46 18.32
N GLU A 32 8.56 41.59 19.10
CA GLU A 32 8.63 40.93 20.40
C GLU A 32 7.44 41.35 21.27
N ASP A 33 7.13 42.66 21.29
CA ASP A 33 5.94 43.18 22.01
C ASP A 33 4.65 42.63 21.42
N LEU A 34 4.51 42.60 20.08
CA LEU A 34 3.35 42.05 19.40
C LEU A 34 3.16 40.57 19.70
N PHE A 35 4.26 39.80 19.64
CA PHE A 35 4.24 38.38 19.93
C PHE A 35 3.85 38.10 21.38
N GLN A 36 4.34 38.90 22.32
CA GLN A 36 3.96 38.78 23.72
C GLN A 36 2.47 39.08 23.92
N CYS A 37 1.93 40.09 23.24
CA CYS A 37 0.50 40.39 23.25
C CYS A 37 -0.34 39.24 22.65
N LEU A 38 0.07 38.67 21.53
CA LEU A 38 -0.61 37.50 20.94
C LEU A 38 -0.60 36.30 21.88
N LYS A 39 0.50 36.09 22.60
CA LYS A 39 0.64 35.01 23.58
C LYS A 39 -0.29 35.22 24.79
N GLU A 40 -0.43 36.42 25.28
CA GLU A 40 -1.36 36.76 26.36
C GLU A 40 -2.81 36.59 25.92
N ILE A 41 -3.19 37.08 24.74
CA ILE A 41 -4.52 36.91 24.18
C ILE A 41 -4.84 35.45 23.92
N TYR A 42 -3.84 34.65 23.51
CA TYR A 42 -4.04 33.22 23.27
C TYR A 42 -4.54 32.46 24.50
N LEU A 43 -4.12 32.87 25.68
CA LEU A 43 -4.62 32.30 26.95
C LEU A 43 -6.06 32.70 27.27
N GLU A 44 -6.49 33.89 26.81
CA GLU A 44 -7.83 34.43 27.08
C GLU A 44 -8.85 34.18 25.97
N ASP A 45 -8.40 34.28 24.70
CA ASP A 45 -9.23 34.14 23.51
C ASP A 45 -8.45 33.41 22.40
N LYS A 46 -8.29 32.13 22.60
CA LYS A 46 -7.59 31.24 21.68
C LYS A 46 -8.17 31.25 20.27
N ALA A 47 -9.50 31.31 20.15
CA ALA A 47 -10.18 31.29 18.86
C ALA A 47 -9.82 32.53 18.01
N PHE A 48 -9.71 33.69 18.64
CA PHE A 48 -9.28 34.90 17.94
C PHE A 48 -7.87 34.77 17.38
N VAL A 49 -6.92 34.29 18.18
CA VAL A 49 -5.52 34.15 17.72
C VAL A 49 -5.43 33.13 16.61
N LEU A 50 -6.10 31.99 16.73
CA LEU A 50 -6.12 30.96 15.67
C LEU A 50 -6.70 31.48 14.36
N ALA A 51 -7.72 32.35 14.43
CA ALA A 51 -8.35 32.95 13.24
C ALA A 51 -7.47 34.01 12.57
N ASN A 52 -6.63 34.72 13.34
CA ASN A 52 -5.87 35.88 12.84
C ASN A 52 -4.38 35.59 12.58
N VAL A 53 -3.82 34.55 13.16
CA VAL A 53 -2.40 34.18 12.97
C VAL A 53 -2.05 33.90 11.51
N GLU A 54 -2.98 33.34 10.73
CA GLU A 54 -2.75 33.05 9.30
C GLU A 54 -2.56 34.35 8.49
N ASN A 55 -3.32 35.41 8.81
CA ASN A 55 -3.15 36.71 8.17
C ASN A 55 -1.77 37.29 8.48
N ALA A 56 -1.30 37.18 9.73
CA ALA A 56 0.05 37.58 10.10
C ALA A 56 1.11 36.79 9.31
N ARG A 57 0.98 35.49 9.20
CA ARG A 57 1.89 34.61 8.40
C ARG A 57 1.93 34.98 6.94
N LEU A 58 0.78 35.26 6.31
CA LEU A 58 0.71 35.70 4.91
C LEU A 58 1.49 37.01 4.70
N LYS A 59 1.32 37.99 5.61
CA LYS A 59 2.04 39.26 5.53
C LYS A 59 3.53 39.11 5.76
N ILE A 60 3.97 38.34 6.75
CA ILE A 60 5.35 37.97 6.97
C ILE A 60 5.93 37.31 5.70
N GLY A 61 5.23 36.37 5.11
CA GLY A 61 5.66 35.69 3.88
C GLY A 61 5.83 36.65 2.69
N GLN A 62 4.95 37.65 2.55
CA GLN A 62 5.09 38.69 1.52
C GLN A 62 6.34 39.56 1.75
N LYS A 63 6.68 39.90 3.00
CA LYS A 63 7.86 40.65 3.33
C LYS A 63 9.15 39.83 3.18
N ILE A 64 9.12 38.53 3.53
CA ILE A 64 10.23 37.62 3.25
C ILE A 64 10.58 37.64 1.76
N LYS A 65 9.56 37.58 0.87
CA LYS A 65 9.79 37.67 -0.58
C LYS A 65 10.42 38.99 -0.99
N LYS A 66 9.99 40.12 -0.41
CA LYS A 66 10.60 41.45 -0.67
C LYS A 66 12.04 41.54 -0.20
N ALA A 67 12.32 41.10 1.04
CA ALA A 67 13.66 41.07 1.62
C ALA A 67 14.61 40.16 0.80
N TYR A 68 14.11 39.01 0.33
CA TYR A 68 14.86 38.11 -0.56
C TYR A 68 15.27 38.81 -1.87
N LEU A 69 14.31 39.48 -2.53
CA LEU A 69 14.58 40.22 -3.77
C LEU A 69 15.56 41.39 -3.55
N ALA A 70 15.49 42.03 -2.38
CA ALA A 70 16.41 43.10 -1.96
C ALA A 70 17.78 42.57 -1.49
N LYS A 71 17.95 41.27 -1.32
CA LYS A 71 19.13 40.61 -0.72
C LYS A 71 19.46 41.12 0.70
N ASP A 72 18.42 41.47 1.43
CA ASP A 72 18.53 41.92 2.82
C ASP A 72 18.49 40.68 3.73
N PHE A 73 19.67 40.16 4.06
CA PHE A 73 19.82 38.93 4.86
C PHE A 73 19.48 39.13 6.34
N GLU A 74 19.64 40.34 6.86
CA GLU A 74 19.27 40.64 8.24
C GLU A 74 17.74 40.63 8.40
N ALA A 75 17.04 41.34 7.54
CA ALA A 75 15.58 41.31 7.50
C ALA A 75 15.02 39.88 7.23
N LEU A 76 15.68 39.12 6.33
CA LEU A 76 15.31 37.73 6.08
C LEU A 76 15.36 36.87 7.34
N ASN A 77 16.45 36.92 8.08
CA ASN A 77 16.63 36.14 9.29
C ASN A 77 15.61 36.56 10.37
N ALA A 78 15.42 37.85 10.53
CA ALA A 78 14.45 38.40 11.47
C ALA A 78 13.01 37.95 11.18
N LEU A 79 12.58 38.05 9.93
CA LEU A 79 11.25 37.64 9.47
C LEU A 79 11.05 36.12 9.55
N ASP A 80 12.10 35.34 9.27
CA ASP A 80 12.06 33.87 9.40
C ASP A 80 11.82 33.45 10.87
N GLN A 81 12.59 34.03 11.80
CA GLN A 81 12.41 33.78 13.24
C GLN A 81 11.03 34.17 13.73
N MET A 82 10.47 35.22 13.19
CA MET A 82 9.15 35.66 13.50
C MET A 82 8.08 34.72 12.98
N LEU A 83 8.18 34.29 11.72
CA LEU A 83 7.30 33.29 11.15
C LEU A 83 7.35 31.99 11.99
N TYR A 84 8.54 31.57 12.39
CA TYR A 84 8.74 30.43 13.29
C TYR A 84 7.95 30.57 14.59
N ARG A 85 8.11 31.72 15.28
CA ARG A 85 7.41 31.96 16.55
C ARG A 85 5.89 31.93 16.42
N THR A 86 5.33 32.37 15.28
CA THR A 86 3.89 32.26 15.04
C THR A 86 3.44 30.79 14.93
N TYR A 87 4.26 29.91 14.36
CA TYR A 87 3.96 28.48 14.34
C TYR A 87 4.09 27.85 15.73
N VAL A 88 5.15 28.17 16.49
CA VAL A 88 5.34 27.69 17.88
C VAL A 88 4.16 28.09 18.77
N LEU A 89 3.62 29.32 18.60
CA LEU A 89 2.48 29.81 19.39
C LEU A 89 1.26 28.90 19.30
N THR A 90 0.95 28.40 18.11
CA THR A 90 -0.25 27.61 17.84
C THR A 90 0.00 26.12 17.73
N ALA A 91 1.28 25.69 17.73
CA ALA A 91 1.68 24.29 17.53
C ALA A 91 1.09 23.31 18.55
N LYS A 92 0.83 23.75 19.78
CA LYS A 92 0.20 22.90 20.81
C LYS A 92 -1.23 22.49 20.46
N ASP A 93 -1.92 23.31 19.70
CA ASP A 93 -3.33 23.14 19.38
C ASP A 93 -3.58 22.73 17.93
N LYS A 94 -2.69 23.14 17.01
CA LYS A 94 -2.79 22.83 15.59
C LYS A 94 -1.68 21.87 15.14
N PHE A 95 -2.07 20.68 14.72
CA PHE A 95 -1.11 19.65 14.28
C PHE A 95 -0.32 20.09 13.04
N ASN A 96 -0.96 20.80 12.08
CA ASN A 96 -0.26 21.42 10.96
C ASN A 96 0.89 22.32 11.43
N ASP A 97 0.62 23.17 12.43
CA ASP A 97 1.57 24.14 12.93
C ASP A 97 2.69 23.47 13.73
N PHE A 98 2.36 22.38 14.43
CA PHE A 98 3.36 21.53 15.06
C PHE A 98 4.33 20.94 14.03
N CYS A 99 3.81 20.36 12.93
CA CYS A 99 4.66 19.80 11.89
C CYS A 99 5.58 20.85 11.25
N MET A 100 5.07 22.07 11.02
CA MET A 100 5.86 23.19 10.50
C MET A 100 6.95 23.62 11.49
N ALA A 101 6.60 23.81 12.77
CA ALA A 101 7.53 24.27 13.80
C ALA A 101 8.59 23.21 14.15
N LEU A 102 8.19 21.94 14.20
CA LEU A 102 9.06 20.82 14.60
C LEU A 102 10.32 20.75 13.76
N GLU A 103 10.20 20.90 12.43
CA GLU A 103 11.30 20.78 11.47
C GLU A 103 11.93 22.13 11.09
N TRP A 104 11.64 23.23 11.82
CA TRP A 104 12.10 24.56 11.41
C TRP A 104 13.61 24.66 11.26
N GLY A 105 14.36 24.00 12.11
CA GLY A 105 15.82 23.98 12.09
C GLY A 105 16.47 23.14 10.99
N ARG A 106 15.69 22.35 10.23
CA ARG A 106 16.21 21.46 9.18
C ARG A 106 16.37 22.19 7.85
N LEU A 107 17.31 21.71 7.02
CA LEU A 107 17.43 22.17 5.64
C LEU A 107 16.17 21.82 4.84
N LYS A 108 15.79 22.66 3.88
CA LYS A 108 14.55 22.45 3.07
C LYS A 108 14.48 21.08 2.42
N VAL A 109 15.60 20.56 1.94
CA VAL A 109 15.71 19.21 1.33
C VAL A 109 15.58 18.07 2.35
N GLU A 110 15.78 18.34 3.63
CA GLU A 110 15.70 17.35 4.72
C GLU A 110 14.35 17.39 5.43
N LYS A 111 13.55 18.45 5.23
CA LYS A 111 12.22 18.56 5.82
C LYS A 111 11.29 17.51 5.24
N PHE A 112 10.58 16.84 6.12
CA PHE A 112 9.55 15.90 5.73
C PHE A 112 8.26 16.61 5.34
N TYR A 113 7.74 17.49 6.21
CA TYR A 113 6.37 17.99 6.07
C TYR A 113 6.23 19.14 5.07
N GLU A 114 7.09 20.18 5.16
CA GLU A 114 6.92 21.41 4.36
C GLU A 114 6.80 21.14 2.85
N PRO A 115 7.68 20.34 2.21
CA PRO A 115 7.56 20.04 0.78
C PRO A 115 6.30 19.23 0.44
N ARG A 116 5.82 18.40 1.36
CA ARG A 116 4.67 17.47 1.18
C ARG A 116 3.35 18.06 1.66
N LYS A 117 3.36 19.28 2.18
CA LYS A 117 2.21 19.89 2.84
C LYS A 117 0.94 19.84 2.01
N LYS A 118 1.01 20.16 0.71
CA LYS A 118 -0.16 20.18 -0.18
C LYS A 118 -0.88 18.82 -0.20
N THR A 119 -0.14 17.73 -0.32
CA THR A 119 -0.68 16.37 -0.39
C THR A 119 -1.08 15.84 0.98
N LEU A 120 -0.31 16.15 2.03
CA LEU A 120 -0.54 15.62 3.36
C LEU A 120 -1.57 16.43 4.17
N TYR A 121 -1.92 17.65 3.75
CA TYR A 121 -2.81 18.52 4.52
C TYR A 121 -4.18 17.89 4.84
N PRO A 122 -4.86 17.19 3.92
CA PRO A 122 -6.12 16.50 4.25
C PRO A 122 -5.97 15.42 5.34
N LEU A 123 -4.80 14.76 5.39
CA LEU A 123 -4.50 13.76 6.42
C LEU A 123 -4.24 14.44 7.76
N ILE A 124 -3.50 15.56 7.75
CA ILE A 124 -3.23 16.37 8.93
C ILE A 124 -4.53 16.88 9.56
N GLU A 125 -5.47 17.38 8.76
CA GLU A 125 -6.79 17.79 9.23
C GLU A 125 -7.59 16.63 9.86
N ALA A 126 -7.54 15.46 9.25
CA ALA A 126 -8.22 14.28 9.80
C ALA A 126 -7.57 13.79 11.12
N LEU A 127 -6.24 13.85 11.22
CA LEU A 127 -5.52 13.58 12.46
C LEU A 127 -5.85 14.61 13.55
N GLN A 128 -6.03 15.88 13.16
CA GLN A 128 -6.54 16.92 14.06
C GLN A 128 -7.93 16.56 14.59
N MET A 129 -8.86 16.20 13.69
CA MET A 129 -10.23 15.78 14.07
C MET A 129 -10.20 14.58 15.04
N LEU A 130 -9.31 13.61 14.81
CA LEU A 130 -9.15 12.44 15.69
C LEU A 130 -8.67 12.88 17.09
N ALA A 131 -7.71 13.81 17.16
CA ALA A 131 -7.15 14.32 18.41
C ALA A 131 -8.13 15.23 19.19
N ASP A 132 -9.01 15.94 18.48
CA ASP A 132 -9.98 16.87 19.05
C ASP A 132 -11.34 16.21 19.35
N ASP A 133 -11.39 14.88 19.37
CA ASP A 133 -12.58 14.09 19.70
C ASP A 133 -13.75 14.22 18.72
N GLU A 134 -13.48 14.59 17.47
CA GLU A 134 -14.48 14.61 16.40
C GLU A 134 -14.63 13.24 15.72
N LEU A 135 -13.57 12.42 15.78
CA LEU A 135 -13.53 11.04 15.29
C LEU A 135 -13.15 10.08 16.42
N ASP A 136 -13.59 8.85 16.31
CA ASP A 136 -13.20 7.73 17.18
C ASP A 136 -12.17 6.83 16.49
N GLU A 137 -12.30 6.68 15.16
CA GLU A 137 -11.36 5.90 14.35
C GLU A 137 -11.02 6.65 13.05
N LEU A 138 -9.76 6.54 12.63
CA LEU A 138 -9.28 7.12 11.38
C LEU A 138 -8.48 6.08 10.60
N PHE A 139 -8.76 5.97 9.30
CA PHE A 139 -8.06 5.08 8.38
C PHE A 139 -7.27 5.91 7.36
N LEU A 140 -5.97 5.67 7.30
CA LEU A 140 -5.06 6.33 6.37
C LEU A 140 -4.38 5.31 5.46
N SER A 141 -4.64 5.40 4.17
CA SER A 141 -4.03 4.56 3.14
C SER A 141 -3.22 5.40 2.18
N MET A 142 -1.99 5.00 1.96
CA MET A 142 -1.06 5.61 0.99
C MET A 142 -0.10 4.57 0.43
N PRO A 143 0.53 4.82 -0.72
CA PRO A 143 1.56 3.95 -1.29
C PRO A 143 2.73 3.67 -0.32
N PRO A 144 3.51 2.62 -0.56
CA PRO A 144 4.73 2.38 0.18
C PRO A 144 5.73 3.54 0.06
N ARG A 145 6.50 3.81 1.14
CA ARG A 145 7.63 4.77 1.20
C ARG A 145 7.29 6.25 0.99
N VAL A 146 6.03 6.64 0.99
CA VAL A 146 5.64 8.06 0.87
C VAL A 146 5.62 8.83 2.19
N GLY A 147 6.01 8.18 3.31
CA GLY A 147 6.21 8.84 4.60
C GLY A 147 5.09 8.65 5.63
N LYS A 148 4.24 7.62 5.48
CA LYS A 148 3.19 7.24 6.46
C LYS A 148 3.71 7.21 7.89
N THR A 149 4.75 6.41 8.12
CA THR A 149 5.34 6.19 9.44
C THR A 149 5.92 7.47 10.04
N THR A 150 6.58 8.34 9.22
CA THR A 150 7.12 9.62 9.70
C THR A 150 5.99 10.57 10.15
N MET A 151 4.90 10.64 9.38
CA MET A 151 3.73 11.43 9.77
C MET A 151 3.11 10.89 11.07
N THR A 152 3.05 9.58 11.23
CA THR A 152 2.55 8.92 12.44
C THR A 152 3.46 9.21 13.64
N MET A 153 4.80 9.23 13.47
CA MET A 153 5.74 9.67 14.51
C MET A 153 5.48 11.11 14.95
N PHE A 154 5.29 12.03 13.99
CA PHE A 154 4.97 13.43 14.30
C PHE A 154 3.66 13.55 15.08
N PHE A 155 2.66 12.76 14.69
CA PHE A 155 1.38 12.76 15.39
C PHE A 155 1.48 12.24 16.82
N VAL A 156 2.21 11.15 17.03
CA VAL A 156 2.46 10.62 18.39
C VAL A 156 3.23 11.64 19.24
N LEU A 157 4.28 12.26 18.71
CA LEU A 157 5.05 13.28 19.39
C LEU A 157 4.19 14.46 19.82
N TRP A 158 3.29 14.91 18.95
CA TRP A 158 2.37 15.98 19.26
C TRP A 158 1.40 15.61 20.38
N LEU A 159 0.83 14.38 20.34
CA LEU A 159 -0.07 13.90 21.40
C LEU A 159 0.65 13.75 22.74
N LEU A 160 1.89 13.24 22.73
CA LEU A 160 2.73 13.11 23.91
C LEU A 160 3.00 14.47 24.58
N GLY A 161 3.27 15.50 23.78
CA GLY A 161 3.49 16.87 24.28
C GLY A 161 2.20 17.55 24.77
N ARG A 162 1.04 17.25 24.16
CA ARG A 162 -0.27 17.76 24.60
C ARG A 162 -0.71 17.14 25.94
N ASN A 163 -0.47 15.85 26.11
CA ASN A 163 -0.85 15.13 27.30
C ASN A 163 0.05 13.92 27.53
N SER A 164 1.11 14.14 28.29
CA SER A 164 2.07 13.09 28.67
C SER A 164 1.49 12.03 29.60
N GLU A 165 0.34 12.28 30.25
CA GLU A 165 -0.31 11.32 31.14
C GLU A 165 -0.99 10.17 30.39
N ASN A 166 -1.32 10.34 29.14
CA ASN A 166 -1.90 9.28 28.33
C ASN A 166 -0.89 8.16 28.06
N ALA A 167 -1.39 6.93 28.05
CA ALA A 167 -0.67 5.77 27.57
C ALA A 167 -1.09 5.50 26.13
N ASN A 168 -0.12 5.49 25.23
CA ASN A 168 -0.31 5.30 23.79
C ASN A 168 0.32 3.98 23.37
N LEU A 169 -0.29 3.28 22.41
CA LEU A 169 0.17 2.00 21.89
C LEU A 169 0.35 2.06 20.38
N TYR A 170 1.55 1.74 19.92
CA TYR A 170 1.84 1.52 18.51
C TYR A 170 2.02 0.02 18.24
N VAL A 171 1.32 -0.49 17.22
CA VAL A 171 1.34 -1.89 16.81
C VAL A 171 1.62 -2.02 15.33
N SER A 172 2.55 -2.90 14.96
CA SER A 172 2.83 -3.28 13.57
C SER A 172 3.01 -4.80 13.45
N TYR A 173 3.15 -5.33 12.24
CA TYR A 173 3.30 -6.79 12.06
C TYR A 173 4.65 -7.33 12.57
N SER A 174 5.68 -6.51 12.71
CA SER A 174 7.05 -6.98 12.98
C SER A 174 7.76 -6.12 14.04
N ASP A 175 8.59 -6.79 14.87
CA ASP A 175 9.43 -6.14 15.88
C ASP A 175 10.47 -5.19 15.24
N ILE A 176 10.90 -5.45 13.99
CA ILE A 176 11.83 -4.55 13.28
C ILE A 176 11.19 -3.19 13.04
N ILE A 177 9.91 -3.17 12.65
CA ILE A 177 9.19 -1.92 12.36
C ILE A 177 8.87 -1.18 13.65
N THR A 178 8.45 -1.89 14.70
CA THR A 178 8.17 -1.27 16.00
C THR A 178 9.42 -0.66 16.62
N SER A 179 10.57 -1.36 16.54
CA SER A 179 11.87 -0.81 16.95
C SER A 179 12.28 0.41 16.14
N ALA A 180 12.08 0.40 14.82
CA ALA A 180 12.39 1.55 13.97
C ALA A 180 11.51 2.76 14.34
N PHE A 181 10.21 2.54 14.59
CA PHE A 181 9.29 3.58 15.03
C PHE A 181 9.69 4.15 16.39
N TYR A 182 9.95 3.29 17.38
CA TYR A 182 10.39 3.68 18.71
C TYR A 182 11.66 4.53 18.66
N ASN A 183 12.69 4.06 17.94
CA ASN A 183 13.95 4.76 17.79
C ASN A 183 13.78 6.11 17.08
N GLY A 184 12.93 6.20 16.05
CA GLY A 184 12.63 7.45 15.36
C GLY A 184 11.94 8.49 16.26
N VAL A 185 10.98 8.06 17.09
CA VAL A 185 10.35 8.93 18.10
C VAL A 185 11.38 9.41 19.12
N LEU A 186 12.25 8.51 19.59
CA LEU A 186 13.27 8.80 20.57
C LEU A 186 14.33 9.77 20.02
N GLU A 187 14.76 9.60 18.78
CA GLU A 187 15.67 10.49 18.08
C GLU A 187 15.14 11.93 18.06
N ILE A 188 13.87 12.12 17.67
CA ILE A 188 13.26 13.46 17.61
C ILE A 188 13.16 14.10 19.01
N LEU A 189 12.83 13.31 20.05
CA LEU A 189 12.74 13.80 21.42
C LEU A 189 14.10 14.20 22.00
N GLN A 190 15.17 13.58 21.56
CA GLN A 190 16.54 13.83 22.03
C GLN A 190 17.28 14.88 21.21
N ASP A 191 16.83 15.15 19.99
CA ASP A 191 17.44 16.16 19.12
C ASP A 191 17.00 17.56 19.54
N ASN A 192 17.98 18.36 19.99
CA ASN A 192 17.75 19.74 20.38
C ASN A 192 18.24 20.74 19.32
N TYR A 193 18.75 20.28 18.18
CA TYR A 193 19.38 21.13 17.16
C TYR A 193 18.56 21.25 15.89
N THR A 194 18.11 20.15 15.33
CA THR A 194 17.40 20.11 14.05
C THR A 194 15.90 20.04 14.23
N TYR A 195 15.43 19.27 15.23
CA TYR A 195 14.03 19.24 15.64
C TYR A 195 13.78 20.21 16.82
N ARG A 196 12.68 20.91 16.77
CA ARG A 196 12.32 21.97 17.73
C ARG A 196 11.26 21.55 18.74
N TYR A 197 11.26 20.27 19.14
CA TYR A 197 10.26 19.74 20.06
C TYR A 197 10.23 20.47 21.41
N GLY A 198 11.40 20.76 21.98
CA GLY A 198 11.56 21.47 23.25
C GLY A 198 11.05 22.90 23.22
N ASP A 199 11.12 23.60 22.06
CA ASP A 199 10.59 24.97 21.92
C ASP A 199 9.05 24.97 21.97
N ILE A 200 8.43 23.92 21.42
CA ILE A 200 6.96 23.76 21.40
C ILE A 200 6.45 23.28 22.76
N PHE A 201 7.13 22.32 23.36
CA PHE A 201 6.77 21.70 24.64
C PHE A 201 7.88 21.83 25.68
N PRO A 202 8.20 23.04 26.16
CA PRO A 202 9.37 23.29 27.02
C PRO A 202 9.27 22.62 28.40
N GLY A 203 8.07 22.22 28.81
CA GLY A 203 7.85 21.47 30.05
C GLY A 203 7.99 19.97 29.92
N SER A 204 8.01 19.44 28.71
CA SER A 204 8.03 18.00 28.47
C SER A 204 9.46 17.45 28.55
N LYS A 205 9.70 16.46 29.41
CA LYS A 205 11.01 15.86 29.64
C LYS A 205 10.95 14.35 29.48
N LEU A 206 11.92 13.81 28.76
CA LEU A 206 12.12 12.38 28.67
C LEU A 206 12.64 11.84 30.03
N MET A 207 11.84 11.05 30.72
CA MET A 207 12.12 10.56 32.07
C MET A 207 12.66 9.14 32.12
N SER A 208 12.18 8.28 31.22
CA SER A 208 12.67 6.90 31.12
C SER A 208 12.52 6.36 29.72
N THR A 209 13.43 5.47 29.36
CA THR A 209 13.42 4.71 28.10
C THR A 209 13.80 3.28 28.37
N ASN A 210 13.22 2.35 27.65
CA ASN A 210 13.59 0.95 27.66
C ASN A 210 13.59 0.42 26.23
N ALA A 211 14.76 0.33 25.62
CA ALA A 211 14.91 -0.11 24.24
C ALA A 211 14.51 -1.59 24.03
N LYS A 212 14.69 -2.46 25.06
CA LYS A 212 14.30 -3.86 24.99
C LYS A 212 12.78 -4.02 24.95
N GLU A 213 12.10 -3.21 25.75
CA GLU A 213 10.64 -3.22 25.86
C GLU A 213 9.97 -2.14 24.98
N GLU A 214 10.76 -1.43 24.19
CA GLU A 214 10.31 -0.35 23.29
C GLU A 214 9.29 0.58 23.96
N THR A 215 9.65 1.06 25.17
CA THR A 215 8.79 1.94 25.97
C THR A 215 9.51 3.21 26.38
N LEU A 216 8.77 4.31 26.45
CA LEU A 216 9.26 5.58 26.98
C LEU A 216 8.21 6.29 27.85
N ASP A 217 8.68 7.09 28.80
CA ASP A 217 7.86 7.96 29.62
C ASP A 217 8.32 9.42 29.51
N LEU A 218 7.37 10.32 29.36
CA LEU A 218 7.57 11.74 29.54
C LEU A 218 7.08 12.19 30.93
N ASP A 219 7.77 13.22 31.46
CA ASP A 219 7.49 13.96 32.68
C ASP A 219 7.56 13.15 33.99
N ARG A 220 7.13 11.92 34.02
CA ARG A 220 7.26 10.98 35.15
C ARG A 220 7.18 9.54 34.70
N ARG A 221 7.78 8.64 35.46
CA ARG A 221 7.62 7.19 35.28
C ARG A 221 6.19 6.76 35.59
N LYS A 222 5.62 5.88 34.77
CA LYS A 222 4.25 5.39 34.91
C LYS A 222 4.18 3.88 34.82
N ARG A 223 3.12 3.32 35.37
CA ARG A 223 2.81 1.88 35.22
C ARG A 223 2.53 1.53 33.75
N TYR A 224 1.75 2.35 33.10
CA TYR A 224 1.50 2.28 31.67
C TYR A 224 2.22 3.44 31.00
N HIS A 225 3.19 3.12 30.16
CA HIS A 225 4.14 4.07 29.58
C HIS A 225 3.46 5.09 28.66
N SER A 226 4.06 6.27 28.53
CA SER A 226 3.57 7.31 27.62
C SER A 226 3.49 6.80 26.18
N LEU A 227 4.46 5.97 25.77
CA LEU A 227 4.43 5.23 24.51
C LEU A 227 4.94 3.81 24.76
N THR A 228 4.23 2.84 24.19
CA THR A 228 4.63 1.42 24.09
C THR A 228 4.55 1.01 22.64
N CYS A 229 5.58 0.38 22.10
CA CYS A 229 5.58 -0.19 20.76
C CYS A 229 5.65 -1.73 20.86
N ARG A 230 4.83 -2.45 20.11
CA ARG A 230 4.76 -3.92 20.12
C ARG A 230 4.38 -4.47 18.75
N SER A 231 4.95 -5.60 18.39
CA SER A 231 4.43 -6.30 17.21
C SER A 231 3.11 -7.00 17.51
N LEU A 232 2.27 -7.14 16.49
CA LEU A 232 0.96 -7.81 16.58
C LEU A 232 1.11 -9.27 17.04
N TYR A 233 2.19 -9.93 16.68
CA TYR A 233 2.50 -11.32 17.02
C TYR A 233 3.32 -11.45 18.30
N GLY A 234 3.72 -10.34 18.91
CA GLY A 234 4.39 -10.28 20.20
C GLY A 234 3.44 -10.36 21.39
N THR A 235 3.96 -10.16 22.60
CA THR A 235 3.16 -10.14 23.82
C THR A 235 2.47 -8.79 24.01
N LEU A 236 1.20 -8.72 23.65
CA LEU A 236 0.33 -7.55 23.86
C LEU A 236 -0.39 -7.62 25.23
N ASN A 237 -0.73 -8.82 25.69
CA ASN A 237 -1.47 -9.02 26.92
C ASN A 237 -0.66 -8.58 28.15
N GLY A 238 -1.20 -7.63 28.92
CA GLY A 238 -0.53 -7.08 30.10
C GLY A 238 0.55 -6.03 29.82
N ALA A 239 0.92 -5.78 28.57
CA ALA A 239 1.97 -4.83 28.20
C ALA A 239 1.56 -3.38 28.44
N THR A 240 0.30 -3.04 28.14
CA THR A 240 -0.21 -1.67 28.29
C THR A 240 -1.73 -1.65 28.46
N ASP A 241 -2.24 -0.48 28.88
CA ASP A 241 -3.65 -0.13 29.00
C ASP A 241 -3.83 1.24 28.32
N CYS A 242 -4.08 1.22 27.01
CA CYS A 242 -4.09 2.41 26.15
C CYS A 242 -5.33 3.27 26.42
N ASN A 243 -5.14 4.45 26.98
CA ASN A 243 -6.20 5.46 27.19
C ASN A 243 -6.05 6.70 26.29
N GLY A 244 -4.95 6.83 25.54
CA GLY A 244 -4.72 7.87 24.55
C GLY A 244 -5.09 7.41 23.14
N ILE A 245 -4.10 7.00 22.38
CA ILE A 245 -4.30 6.48 21.02
C ILE A 245 -3.66 5.10 20.86
N LEU A 246 -4.40 4.22 20.18
CA LEU A 246 -3.90 2.96 19.65
C LEU A 246 -3.65 3.16 18.15
N ILE A 247 -2.47 2.80 17.69
CA ILE A 247 -2.05 2.92 16.30
C ILE A 247 -1.75 1.55 15.74
N ALA A 248 -2.42 1.21 14.66
CA ALA A 248 -2.25 -0.01 13.89
C ALA A 248 -1.57 0.34 12.56
N ASP A 249 -0.26 0.12 12.46
CA ASP A 249 0.54 0.48 11.29
C ASP A 249 1.05 -0.79 10.58
N ASP A 250 0.70 -0.93 9.30
CA ASP A 250 1.08 -2.06 8.45
C ASP A 250 0.99 -3.43 9.18
N LEU A 251 -0.24 -3.92 9.42
CA LEU A 251 -0.47 -5.16 10.19
C LEU A 251 -0.24 -6.44 9.38
N ILE A 252 0.00 -6.35 8.08
CA ILE A 252 0.26 -7.43 7.14
C ILE A 252 1.66 -7.30 6.58
N SER A 253 2.40 -8.41 6.54
CA SER A 253 3.81 -8.43 6.12
C SER A 253 4.02 -8.22 4.60
N GLY A 254 2.99 -8.50 3.79
CA GLY A 254 3.07 -8.36 2.35
C GLY A 254 2.09 -9.26 1.60
N ILE A 255 2.34 -9.41 0.30
CA ILE A 255 1.44 -10.08 -0.64
C ILE A 255 1.22 -11.57 -0.30
N GLU A 256 2.25 -12.28 0.16
CA GLU A 256 2.13 -13.71 0.50
C GLU A 256 1.16 -13.96 1.66
N GLU A 257 1.14 -13.06 2.64
CA GLU A 257 0.18 -13.11 3.75
C GLU A 257 -1.21 -12.68 3.27
N ALA A 258 -1.27 -11.64 2.45
CA ALA A 258 -2.52 -11.09 1.91
C ALA A 258 -3.27 -12.06 0.98
N LEU A 259 -2.57 -12.98 0.34
CA LEU A 259 -3.15 -14.02 -0.51
C LEU A 259 -3.59 -15.27 0.25
N ASN A 260 -3.24 -15.37 1.53
CA ASN A 260 -3.59 -16.54 2.35
C ASN A 260 -4.74 -16.20 3.31
N PRO A 261 -5.96 -16.71 3.07
CA PRO A 261 -7.13 -16.43 3.90
C PRO A 261 -6.94 -16.83 5.36
N ASP A 262 -6.30 -17.98 5.61
CA ASP A 262 -6.07 -18.47 6.98
C ASP A 262 -5.15 -17.51 7.75
N ARG A 263 -4.15 -16.93 7.08
CA ARG A 263 -3.28 -15.91 7.67
C ARG A 263 -4.02 -14.59 7.93
N LEU A 264 -4.88 -14.16 7.00
CA LEU A 264 -5.71 -12.96 7.20
C LEU A 264 -6.69 -13.14 8.36
N ILE A 265 -7.34 -14.30 8.47
CA ILE A 265 -8.20 -14.67 9.60
C ILE A 265 -7.41 -14.68 10.91
N ALA A 266 -6.20 -15.26 10.90
CA ALA A 266 -5.33 -15.28 12.06
C ALA A 266 -4.87 -13.87 12.48
N ALA A 267 -4.51 -13.00 11.53
CA ALA A 267 -4.15 -11.61 11.77
C ALA A 267 -5.34 -10.84 12.36
N TRP A 268 -6.53 -10.96 11.76
CA TRP A 268 -7.74 -10.35 12.33
C TRP A 268 -8.05 -10.86 13.72
N SER A 269 -7.96 -12.17 13.97
CA SER A 269 -8.15 -12.74 15.31
C SER A 269 -7.19 -12.15 16.35
N LYS A 270 -5.93 -11.88 15.97
CA LYS A 270 -4.96 -11.20 16.85
C LYS A 270 -5.35 -9.74 17.11
N VAL A 271 -5.81 -9.04 16.07
CA VAL A 271 -6.29 -7.66 16.20
C VAL A 271 -7.48 -7.60 17.15
N ASP A 272 -8.50 -8.41 16.91
CA ASP A 272 -9.76 -8.38 17.66
C ASP A 272 -9.60 -8.88 19.11
N ASN A 273 -8.82 -9.94 19.35
CA ASN A 273 -8.68 -10.53 20.67
C ASN A 273 -7.52 -9.97 21.51
N ASN A 274 -6.46 -9.45 20.88
CA ASN A 274 -5.28 -9.04 21.63
C ASN A 274 -4.98 -7.54 21.55
N MET A 275 -5.22 -6.91 20.40
CA MET A 275 -4.87 -5.50 20.18
C MET A 275 -6.02 -4.56 20.60
N ILE A 276 -7.22 -4.72 20.04
CA ILE A 276 -8.37 -3.84 20.33
C ILE A 276 -8.72 -3.83 21.82
N PRO A 277 -8.69 -4.96 22.56
CA PRO A 277 -8.96 -4.95 24.00
C PRO A 277 -7.95 -4.19 24.87
N ARG A 278 -6.82 -3.74 24.30
CA ARG A 278 -5.87 -2.84 25.02
C ARG A 278 -6.37 -1.39 25.03
N LYS A 279 -7.28 -1.05 24.15
CA LYS A 279 -7.87 0.27 24.02
C LYS A 279 -8.95 0.48 25.08
N LYS A 280 -8.85 1.55 25.86
CA LYS A 280 -9.95 2.03 26.70
C LYS A 280 -11.08 2.58 25.84
N GLU A 281 -12.29 2.63 26.39
CA GLU A 281 -13.49 3.04 25.66
C GLU A 281 -13.32 4.38 24.91
N LYS A 282 -12.77 5.40 25.56
CA LYS A 282 -12.56 6.73 24.98
C LYS A 282 -11.25 6.91 24.20
N ALA A 283 -10.38 5.94 24.22
CA ALA A 283 -9.14 6.01 23.46
C ALA A 283 -9.43 5.98 21.95
N LYS A 284 -8.60 6.65 21.17
CA LYS A 284 -8.74 6.72 19.71
C LYS A 284 -8.04 5.55 19.03
N LEU A 285 -8.44 5.27 17.80
CA LEU A 285 -7.82 4.22 16.99
C LEU A 285 -7.43 4.80 15.63
N LEU A 286 -6.16 4.68 15.30
CA LEU A 286 -5.59 5.10 14.03
C LEU A 286 -5.09 3.89 13.26
N TRP A 287 -5.66 3.66 12.09
CA TRP A 287 -5.23 2.65 11.14
C TRP A 287 -4.39 3.32 10.07
N VAL A 288 -3.13 2.91 9.95
CA VAL A 288 -2.20 3.44 8.95
C VAL A 288 -1.63 2.27 8.18
N GLY A 289 -1.56 2.36 6.89
CA GLY A 289 -0.93 1.27 6.16
C GLY A 289 -1.10 1.33 4.67
N THR A 290 -0.49 0.34 4.05
CA THR A 290 -0.73 -0.02 2.66
C THR A 290 -1.86 -1.04 2.64
N ARG A 291 -2.85 -0.87 1.76
CA ARG A 291 -3.89 -1.87 1.57
C ARG A 291 -3.33 -3.03 0.76
N TRP A 292 -3.73 -4.22 1.12
CA TRP A 292 -3.28 -5.46 0.47
C TRP A 292 -4.43 -6.31 -0.04
N SER A 293 -5.54 -6.31 0.70
CA SER A 293 -6.72 -7.11 0.44
C SER A 293 -7.94 -6.41 1.01
N MET A 294 -9.12 -6.72 0.50
CA MET A 294 -10.38 -6.33 1.17
C MET A 294 -10.52 -6.97 2.56
N TYR A 295 -9.89 -8.13 2.74
CA TYR A 295 -9.92 -8.94 3.96
C TYR A 295 -8.68 -8.76 4.85
N ASP A 296 -7.83 -7.76 4.57
CA ASP A 296 -6.80 -7.36 5.54
C ASP A 296 -7.47 -6.78 6.82
N PRO A 297 -6.81 -6.78 7.98
CA PRO A 297 -7.42 -6.31 9.23
C PRO A 297 -8.02 -4.90 9.14
N THR A 298 -7.40 -4.01 8.38
CA THR A 298 -7.91 -2.64 8.12
C THR A 298 -9.21 -2.69 7.31
N GLY A 299 -9.27 -3.55 6.28
CA GLY A 299 -10.45 -3.74 5.45
C GLY A 299 -11.62 -4.34 6.22
N ILE A 300 -11.35 -5.39 7.01
CA ILE A 300 -12.38 -6.02 7.85
C ILE A 300 -12.94 -4.99 8.83
N ARG A 301 -12.09 -4.21 9.51
CA ARG A 301 -12.58 -3.19 10.46
C ARG A 301 -13.41 -2.11 9.76
N TYR A 302 -12.93 -1.64 8.62
CA TYR A 302 -13.65 -0.64 7.82
C TYR A 302 -15.03 -1.16 7.36
N ASP A 303 -15.10 -2.42 6.92
CA ASP A 303 -16.35 -3.07 6.52
C ASP A 303 -17.34 -3.17 7.70
N LEU A 304 -16.88 -3.62 8.87
CA LEU A 304 -17.69 -3.67 10.09
C LEU A 304 -18.27 -2.30 10.46
N LEU A 305 -17.48 -1.23 10.39
CA LEU A 305 -17.94 0.13 10.69
C LEU A 305 -18.92 0.66 9.65
N THR A 306 -18.82 0.22 8.41
CA THR A 306 -19.66 0.69 7.30
C THR A 306 -20.97 -0.07 7.21
N ASN A 307 -20.94 -1.39 7.40
CA ASN A 307 -22.04 -2.28 7.02
C ASN A 307 -22.74 -2.96 8.22
N ASP A 308 -22.13 -3.05 9.40
CA ASP A 308 -22.76 -3.68 10.56
C ASP A 308 -23.45 -2.63 11.46
N GLU A 309 -24.76 -2.76 11.59
CA GLU A 309 -25.63 -1.94 12.44
C GLU A 309 -25.13 -1.81 13.90
N LYS A 310 -24.44 -2.82 14.43
CA LYS A 310 -23.93 -2.82 15.81
C LYS A 310 -22.82 -1.80 16.05
N PHE A 311 -22.18 -1.34 15.00
CA PHE A 311 -21.11 -0.33 15.06
C PHE A 311 -21.59 1.08 14.70
N LYS A 312 -22.90 1.27 14.47
CA LYS A 312 -23.50 2.58 14.24
C LYS A 312 -23.26 3.49 15.41
N GLY A 313 -22.51 4.42 15.44
CA GLY A 313 -22.21 5.36 16.54
C GLY A 313 -20.73 5.59 16.72
N ILE A 314 -19.91 4.79 16.09
CA ILE A 314 -18.48 5.04 15.98
C ILE A 314 -18.25 6.03 14.84
N ARG A 315 -17.69 7.20 15.16
CA ARG A 315 -17.37 8.25 14.19
C ARG A 315 -16.05 7.91 13.54
N PHE A 316 -16.06 7.61 12.25
CA PHE A 316 -14.85 7.24 11.52
C PHE A 316 -14.73 7.97 10.20
N LYS A 317 -13.50 8.01 9.69
CA LYS A 317 -13.17 8.57 8.36
C LYS A 317 -12.09 7.71 7.70
N MET A 318 -12.22 7.55 6.38
CA MET A 318 -11.17 6.93 5.54
C MET A 318 -10.58 8.00 4.64
N ILE A 319 -9.26 8.07 4.60
CA ILE A 319 -8.52 8.87 3.62
C ILE A 319 -7.57 7.94 2.87
N ASN A 320 -7.74 7.91 1.57
CA ASN A 320 -6.85 7.26 0.64
C ASN A 320 -6.18 8.31 -0.24
N VAL A 321 -4.85 8.30 -0.33
CA VAL A 321 -4.09 9.11 -1.29
C VAL A 321 -3.41 8.17 -2.25
N PRO A 322 -3.94 8.01 -3.47
CA PRO A 322 -3.38 7.11 -4.48
C PRO A 322 -2.03 7.61 -4.99
N ALA A 323 -1.23 6.72 -5.57
CA ALA A 323 0.05 7.07 -6.21
C ALA A 323 -0.14 8.04 -7.37
N LEU A 324 -1.12 7.75 -8.22
CA LEU A 324 -1.48 8.55 -9.39
C LEU A 324 -2.90 9.10 -9.22
N ASN A 325 -3.08 10.36 -9.58
CA ASN A 325 -4.37 11.05 -9.56
C ASN A 325 -5.20 10.72 -10.84
N GLU A 326 -6.36 11.35 -10.98
CA GLU A 326 -7.27 11.19 -12.11
C GLU A 326 -6.66 11.62 -13.47
N ASN A 327 -5.64 12.47 -13.45
CA ASN A 327 -4.90 12.91 -14.62
C ASN A 327 -3.69 12.00 -14.94
N ASP A 328 -3.55 10.88 -14.23
CA ASP A 328 -2.41 9.96 -14.32
C ASP A 328 -1.06 10.61 -13.91
N GLU A 329 -1.11 11.61 -13.02
CA GLU A 329 0.03 12.32 -12.47
C GLU A 329 0.28 11.92 -11.02
N SER A 330 1.54 11.96 -10.58
CA SER A 330 1.92 11.63 -9.20
C SER A 330 1.32 12.62 -8.18
N ASN A 331 0.69 12.08 -7.15
CA ASN A 331 0.32 12.87 -5.96
C ASN A 331 1.52 13.14 -5.04
N PHE A 332 2.66 12.55 -5.31
CA PHE A 332 3.86 12.57 -4.45
C PHE A 332 5.09 13.16 -5.15
N ASP A 333 4.89 13.95 -6.19
CA ASP A 333 5.94 14.72 -6.84
C ASP A 333 6.08 16.08 -6.14
N TYR A 334 7.22 16.32 -5.53
CA TYR A 334 7.46 17.48 -4.67
C TYR A 334 8.71 18.24 -5.07
N ASP A 335 8.77 19.51 -4.66
CA ASP A 335 9.98 20.32 -4.73
C ASP A 335 11.18 19.59 -4.09
N TYR A 336 12.37 19.96 -4.50
CA TYR A 336 13.65 19.41 -4.01
C TYR A 336 13.85 17.89 -4.29
N GLN A 337 13.04 17.28 -5.15
CA GLN A 337 13.13 15.85 -5.50
C GLN A 337 13.02 14.91 -4.29
N VAL A 338 12.30 15.32 -3.26
CA VAL A 338 12.11 14.53 -2.03
C VAL A 338 10.94 13.55 -2.10
N GLY A 339 10.26 13.45 -3.23
CA GLY A 339 9.10 12.60 -3.47
C GLY A 339 9.33 11.57 -4.57
N PHE A 340 8.25 11.22 -5.26
CA PHE A 340 8.23 10.26 -6.36
C PHE A 340 7.56 10.89 -7.59
N SER A 341 8.30 10.98 -8.69
CA SER A 341 7.80 11.54 -9.93
C SER A 341 6.70 10.69 -10.57
N THR A 342 5.95 11.28 -11.47
CA THR A 342 4.96 10.58 -12.31
C THR A 342 5.62 9.44 -13.08
N GLU A 343 6.80 9.68 -13.66
CA GLU A 343 7.57 8.66 -14.39
C GLU A 343 7.93 7.46 -13.51
N TYR A 344 8.32 7.68 -12.25
CA TYR A 344 8.58 6.59 -11.30
C TYR A 344 7.35 5.70 -11.11
N PHE A 345 6.18 6.28 -10.91
CA PHE A 345 4.96 5.48 -10.72
C PHE A 345 4.49 4.80 -12.01
N HIS A 346 4.68 5.43 -13.17
CA HIS A 346 4.41 4.77 -14.46
C HIS A 346 5.32 3.55 -14.67
N GLN A 347 6.61 3.66 -14.36
CA GLN A 347 7.54 2.52 -14.43
C GLN A 347 7.16 1.42 -13.43
N ARG A 348 6.73 1.80 -12.22
CA ARG A 348 6.23 0.82 -11.24
C ARG A 348 4.96 0.13 -11.74
N ARG A 349 3.98 0.86 -12.27
CA ARG A 349 2.76 0.29 -12.86
C ARG A 349 3.09 -0.66 -14.01
N ALA A 350 3.93 -0.26 -14.94
CA ALA A 350 4.37 -1.10 -16.05
C ALA A 350 5.05 -2.41 -15.58
N SER A 351 5.74 -2.37 -14.45
CA SER A 351 6.30 -3.57 -13.82
C SER A 351 5.21 -4.53 -13.34
N PHE A 352 4.12 -4.01 -12.75
CA PHE A 352 2.97 -4.82 -12.35
C PHE A 352 2.18 -5.34 -13.55
N GLU A 353 1.98 -4.52 -14.58
CA GLU A 353 1.38 -4.90 -15.87
C GLU A 353 2.15 -6.06 -16.52
N ARG A 354 3.47 -5.92 -16.64
CA ARG A 354 4.34 -6.97 -17.18
C ARG A 354 4.25 -8.28 -16.39
N ASN A 355 4.02 -8.19 -15.10
CA ASN A 355 3.88 -9.35 -14.22
C ASN A 355 2.42 -9.85 -14.12
N ASN A 356 1.48 -9.21 -14.82
CA ASN A 356 0.04 -9.43 -14.75
C ASN A 356 -0.49 -9.42 -13.30
N ASP A 357 -0.03 -8.44 -12.50
CA ASP A 357 -0.41 -8.30 -11.09
C ASP A 357 -0.99 -6.90 -10.82
N MET A 358 -1.91 -6.48 -11.67
CA MET A 358 -2.59 -5.18 -11.52
C MET A 358 -3.43 -5.10 -10.24
N ALA A 359 -3.88 -6.24 -9.71
CA ALA A 359 -4.58 -6.27 -8.44
C ALA A 359 -3.69 -5.79 -7.27
N SER A 360 -2.41 -6.17 -7.27
CA SER A 360 -1.44 -5.65 -6.29
C SER A 360 -1.11 -4.18 -6.51
N TRP A 361 -1.07 -3.70 -7.76
CA TRP A 361 -0.93 -2.29 -8.05
C TRP A 361 -2.10 -1.49 -7.50
N LEU A 362 -3.33 -1.89 -7.81
CA LEU A 362 -4.54 -1.22 -7.33
C LEU A 362 -4.60 -1.20 -5.80
N ALA A 363 -4.30 -2.32 -5.14
CA ALA A 363 -4.31 -2.40 -3.69
C ALA A 363 -3.23 -1.51 -3.06
N GLN A 364 -1.96 -1.69 -3.44
CA GLN A 364 -0.83 -1.07 -2.76
C GLN A 364 -0.58 0.38 -3.14
N TYR A 365 -0.79 0.72 -4.43
CA TYR A 365 -0.46 2.04 -4.96
C TYR A 365 -1.66 2.93 -5.18
N GLN A 366 -2.84 2.37 -5.46
CA GLN A 366 -4.07 3.17 -5.59
C GLN A 366 -4.96 3.10 -4.34
N GLY A 367 -4.66 2.17 -3.40
CA GLY A 367 -5.44 1.98 -2.18
C GLY A 367 -6.84 1.41 -2.45
N GLU A 368 -7.00 0.75 -3.58
CA GLU A 368 -8.24 0.14 -4.07
C GLU A 368 -8.08 -1.39 -4.17
N PRO A 369 -8.05 -2.10 -3.04
CA PRO A 369 -8.00 -3.55 -3.09
C PRO A 369 -9.26 -4.10 -3.73
N ILE A 370 -9.10 -4.89 -4.78
CA ILE A 370 -10.20 -5.59 -5.43
C ILE A 370 -10.44 -6.95 -4.79
N GLU A 371 -11.67 -7.40 -4.83
CA GLU A 371 -12.02 -8.74 -4.36
C GLU A 371 -11.39 -9.78 -5.29
N ARG A 372 -10.55 -10.64 -4.69
CA ARG A 372 -9.97 -11.80 -5.38
C ARG A 372 -10.79 -13.06 -5.09
N GLN A 373 -12.03 -12.93 -4.56
CA GLN A 373 -12.93 -14.03 -4.25
C GLN A 373 -13.94 -14.23 -5.37
N GLY A 374 -14.14 -15.50 -5.69
CA GLY A 374 -15.08 -15.99 -6.69
C GLY A 374 -14.45 -17.14 -7.47
N THR A 375 -15.25 -17.88 -8.21
CA THR A 375 -14.74 -18.74 -9.27
C THR A 375 -14.02 -17.85 -10.26
N VAL A 376 -12.71 -18.04 -10.41
CA VAL A 376 -11.86 -17.22 -11.30
C VAL A 376 -12.34 -17.32 -12.75
N PHE A 377 -12.98 -18.46 -13.06
CA PHE A 377 -13.52 -18.78 -14.37
C PHE A 377 -15.02 -19.13 -14.24
N ASP A 378 -15.86 -18.09 -14.09
CA ASP A 378 -17.31 -18.30 -14.12
C ASP A 378 -17.72 -18.72 -15.53
N PRO A 379 -18.49 -19.82 -15.69
CA PRO A 379 -18.99 -20.26 -17.00
C PRO A 379 -19.69 -19.15 -17.80
N GLN A 380 -20.33 -18.18 -17.13
CA GLN A 380 -21.03 -17.07 -17.78
C GLN A 380 -20.09 -16.03 -18.39
N ASP A 381 -18.87 -15.91 -17.85
CA ASP A 381 -17.85 -14.97 -18.31
C ASP A 381 -16.93 -15.57 -19.38
N MET A 382 -17.09 -16.85 -19.70
CA MET A 382 -16.25 -17.55 -20.67
C MET A 382 -16.86 -17.53 -22.07
N ARG A 383 -16.02 -17.58 -23.11
CA ARG A 383 -16.45 -17.58 -24.51
C ARG A 383 -16.51 -19.02 -25.04
N TYR A 384 -17.50 -19.29 -25.88
CA TYR A 384 -17.73 -20.62 -26.41
C TYR A 384 -17.96 -20.63 -27.91
N PHE A 385 -17.64 -21.76 -28.57
CA PHE A 385 -17.96 -22.04 -29.99
C PHE A 385 -18.63 -23.40 -30.14
N ASN A 386 -19.43 -23.54 -31.19
CA ASN A 386 -20.24 -24.70 -31.46
C ASN A 386 -19.51 -25.86 -32.17
N GLY A 387 -18.18 -25.82 -32.23
CA GLY A 387 -17.35 -26.79 -32.96
C GLY A 387 -17.02 -26.38 -34.39
N VAL A 388 -17.53 -25.25 -34.86
CA VAL A 388 -17.18 -24.68 -36.18
C VAL A 388 -16.07 -23.65 -35.98
N LEU A 389 -14.95 -23.84 -36.66
CA LEU A 389 -13.81 -22.92 -36.64
C LEU A 389 -13.97 -21.87 -37.75
N PRO A 390 -13.22 -20.74 -37.68
CA PRO A 390 -13.12 -19.78 -38.77
C PRO A 390 -12.70 -20.46 -40.09
N ASP A 391 -13.17 -19.94 -41.23
CA ASP A 391 -12.85 -20.47 -42.57
C ASP A 391 -11.38 -20.28 -42.98
N GLU A 392 -10.64 -19.43 -42.28
CA GLU A 392 -9.21 -19.17 -42.50
C GLU A 392 -8.34 -20.22 -41.78
N GLU A 393 -7.13 -20.41 -42.29
CA GLU A 393 -6.15 -21.24 -41.58
C GLU A 393 -5.67 -20.51 -40.33
N PRO A 394 -5.52 -21.22 -39.18
CA PRO A 394 -4.99 -20.61 -37.97
C PRO A 394 -3.53 -20.18 -38.15
N ASP A 395 -3.15 -19.06 -37.55
CA ASP A 395 -1.77 -18.54 -37.55
C ASP A 395 -0.79 -19.58 -36.99
N ARG A 396 -1.24 -20.38 -36.01
CA ARG A 396 -0.48 -21.50 -35.43
C ARG A 396 -1.36 -22.43 -34.60
N LYS A 397 -0.89 -23.65 -34.44
CA LYS A 397 -1.51 -24.70 -33.62
C LYS A 397 -0.53 -25.14 -32.56
N PHE A 398 -0.91 -25.04 -31.30
CA PHE A 398 0.02 -25.31 -30.21
C PHE A 398 -0.63 -26.02 -29.03
N MET A 399 0.21 -26.64 -28.17
CA MET A 399 -0.18 -27.29 -26.92
C MET A 399 0.71 -26.81 -25.78
N ALA A 400 0.10 -26.59 -24.61
CA ALA A 400 0.80 -26.37 -23.34
C ALA A 400 0.57 -27.59 -22.45
N VAL A 401 1.60 -28.20 -21.90
CA VAL A 401 1.51 -29.42 -21.10
C VAL A 401 1.99 -29.18 -19.68
N ASP A 402 1.08 -29.33 -18.71
CA ASP A 402 1.40 -29.45 -17.29
C ASP A 402 1.45 -30.95 -16.93
N PRO A 403 2.66 -31.55 -16.75
CA PRO A 403 2.78 -32.98 -16.49
C PRO A 403 2.50 -33.32 -15.03
N ALA A 404 1.74 -34.38 -14.78
CA ALA A 404 1.46 -34.88 -13.44
C ALA A 404 2.63 -35.66 -12.82
N TRP A 405 2.72 -35.60 -11.48
CA TRP A 405 3.79 -36.26 -10.71
C TRP A 405 3.40 -37.61 -10.10
N GLY A 406 2.18 -38.09 -10.33
CA GLY A 406 1.61 -39.26 -9.66
C GLY A 406 0.88 -38.90 -8.35
N GLY A 407 0.19 -39.85 -7.76
CA GLY A 407 -0.51 -39.63 -6.48
C GLY A 407 -1.86 -38.92 -6.57
N GLY A 408 -2.43 -38.76 -7.78
CA GLY A 408 -3.76 -38.18 -7.98
C GLY A 408 -3.81 -36.90 -8.79
N ASP A 409 -2.65 -36.34 -9.19
CA ASP A 409 -2.57 -35.18 -10.07
C ASP A 409 -2.87 -35.55 -11.52
N PHE A 410 -3.40 -34.59 -12.28
CA PHE A 410 -3.78 -34.80 -13.68
C PHE A 410 -2.75 -34.16 -14.61
N VAL A 411 -2.39 -34.89 -15.68
CA VAL A 411 -1.78 -34.26 -16.85
C VAL A 411 -2.85 -33.42 -17.52
N ALA A 412 -2.59 -32.13 -17.69
CA ALA A 412 -3.50 -31.20 -18.34
C ALA A 412 -2.81 -30.56 -19.56
N SER A 413 -3.45 -30.62 -20.72
CA SER A 413 -2.92 -30.01 -21.93
C SER A 413 -4.06 -29.55 -22.86
N PRO A 414 -4.32 -28.24 -23.00
CA PRO A 414 -5.18 -27.72 -24.05
C PRO A 414 -4.48 -27.75 -25.40
N VAL A 415 -5.23 -28.09 -26.45
CA VAL A 415 -4.85 -27.95 -27.86
C VAL A 415 -5.46 -26.66 -28.38
N CYS A 416 -4.62 -25.71 -28.77
CA CYS A 416 -5.03 -24.35 -29.11
C CYS A 416 -4.77 -24.04 -30.60
N TYR A 417 -5.79 -23.45 -31.25
CA TYR A 417 -5.67 -22.86 -32.59
C TYR A 417 -5.79 -21.35 -32.44
N GLN A 418 -4.80 -20.61 -32.89
CA GLN A 418 -4.74 -19.16 -32.80
C GLN A 418 -5.15 -18.48 -34.11
N TYR A 419 -6.06 -17.54 -34.03
CA TYR A 419 -6.50 -16.64 -35.10
C TYR A 419 -6.36 -15.20 -34.59
N GLY A 420 -5.24 -14.56 -34.87
CA GLY A 420 -4.93 -13.24 -34.32
C GLY A 420 -4.87 -13.27 -32.78
N ASN A 421 -5.78 -12.56 -32.15
CA ASN A 421 -5.92 -12.53 -30.67
C ASN A 421 -6.91 -13.57 -30.12
N GLU A 422 -7.57 -14.35 -30.95
CA GLU A 422 -8.53 -15.37 -30.52
C GLU A 422 -7.89 -16.76 -30.47
N ILE A 423 -8.10 -17.48 -29.38
CA ILE A 423 -7.51 -18.79 -29.11
C ILE A 423 -8.62 -19.81 -28.95
N TYR A 424 -8.81 -20.64 -29.94
CA TYR A 424 -9.80 -21.74 -29.89
C TYR A 424 -9.19 -22.96 -29.25
N VAL A 425 -9.74 -23.40 -28.11
CA VAL A 425 -9.35 -24.65 -27.46
C VAL A 425 -10.16 -25.77 -28.11
N VAL A 426 -9.57 -26.42 -29.12
CA VAL A 426 -10.27 -27.37 -29.96
C VAL A 426 -10.33 -28.78 -29.37
N ASP A 427 -9.35 -29.10 -28.52
CA ASP A 427 -9.22 -30.42 -27.91
C ASP A 427 -8.43 -30.30 -26.59
N VAL A 428 -8.48 -31.30 -25.74
CA VAL A 428 -7.72 -31.35 -24.48
C VAL A 428 -7.22 -32.76 -24.19
N VAL A 429 -6.10 -32.87 -23.49
CA VAL A 429 -5.72 -34.09 -22.77
C VAL A 429 -5.84 -33.78 -21.27
N TYR A 430 -6.67 -34.57 -20.58
CA TYR A 430 -6.86 -34.44 -19.14
C TYR A 430 -6.99 -35.83 -18.51
N SER A 431 -5.91 -36.36 -17.96
CA SER A 431 -5.84 -37.74 -17.48
C SER A 431 -4.89 -37.88 -16.30
N ASN A 432 -5.25 -38.73 -15.35
CA ASN A 432 -4.40 -39.15 -14.22
C ASN A 432 -3.85 -40.58 -14.36
N GLU A 433 -3.84 -41.11 -15.59
CA GLU A 433 -3.24 -42.41 -15.88
C GLU A 433 -1.71 -42.38 -15.76
N GLU A 434 -1.11 -43.57 -15.85
CA GLU A 434 0.34 -43.71 -15.76
C GLU A 434 1.08 -42.88 -16.82
N LYS A 435 2.29 -42.41 -16.45
CA LYS A 435 3.18 -41.56 -17.25
C LYS A 435 3.33 -42.03 -18.71
N THR A 436 3.54 -43.33 -18.93
CA THR A 436 3.76 -43.89 -20.27
C THR A 436 2.48 -43.81 -21.13
N ILE A 437 1.31 -43.83 -20.51
CA ILE A 437 0.02 -43.68 -21.20
C ILE A 437 -0.21 -42.21 -21.53
N THR A 438 -0.04 -41.32 -20.55
CA THR A 438 -0.25 -39.88 -20.75
C THR A 438 0.72 -39.26 -21.75
N GLN A 439 1.98 -39.71 -21.80
CA GLN A 439 2.95 -39.33 -22.85
C GLN A 439 2.45 -39.65 -24.25
N LYS A 440 1.85 -40.88 -24.44
CA LYS A 440 1.27 -41.27 -25.71
C LYS A 440 0.01 -40.47 -26.05
N LEU A 441 -0.82 -40.13 -25.05
CA LEU A 441 -2.02 -39.31 -25.26
C LEU A 441 -1.65 -37.90 -25.75
N ILE A 442 -0.61 -37.28 -25.20
CA ILE A 442 -0.08 -35.99 -25.68
C ILE A 442 0.39 -36.12 -27.15
N GLY A 443 1.19 -37.15 -27.46
CA GLY A 443 1.65 -37.37 -28.83
C GLY A 443 0.50 -37.60 -29.81
N LEU A 444 -0.51 -38.43 -29.44
CA LEU A 444 -1.70 -38.68 -30.25
C LEU A 444 -2.52 -37.41 -30.49
N ALA A 445 -2.73 -36.60 -29.45
CA ALA A 445 -3.43 -35.32 -29.58
C ALA A 445 -2.69 -34.35 -30.54
N ALA A 446 -1.36 -34.31 -30.47
CA ALA A 446 -0.55 -33.52 -31.36
C ALA A 446 -0.67 -33.94 -32.82
N VAL A 447 -0.61 -35.25 -33.09
CA VAL A 447 -0.78 -35.83 -34.44
C VAL A 447 -2.19 -35.55 -34.98
N ARG A 448 -3.23 -35.85 -34.19
CA ARG A 448 -4.63 -35.68 -34.57
C ARG A 448 -4.99 -34.26 -34.95
N ASN A 449 -4.40 -33.28 -34.24
CA ASN A 449 -4.69 -31.87 -34.40
C ASN A 449 -3.63 -31.13 -35.24
N ASN A 450 -2.67 -31.80 -35.85
CA ASN A 450 -1.60 -31.22 -36.65
C ASN A 450 -0.89 -30.05 -35.91
N VAL A 451 -0.46 -30.29 -34.67
CA VAL A 451 0.12 -29.27 -33.79
C VAL A 451 1.53 -28.86 -34.23
N ASP A 452 1.80 -27.57 -34.36
CA ASP A 452 3.09 -27.02 -34.79
C ASP A 452 4.13 -27.02 -33.66
N SER A 453 3.67 -26.77 -32.43
CA SER A 453 4.55 -26.66 -31.26
C SER A 453 3.93 -27.13 -29.96
N ILE A 454 4.74 -27.79 -29.14
CA ILE A 454 4.36 -28.23 -27.79
C ILE A 454 5.32 -27.61 -26.78
N LYS A 455 4.80 -27.09 -25.68
CA LYS A 455 5.59 -26.62 -24.56
C LYS A 455 5.26 -27.42 -23.31
N ILE A 456 6.26 -28.05 -22.71
CA ILE A 456 6.12 -28.85 -21.49
C ILE A 456 6.73 -28.09 -20.33
N GLU A 457 6.06 -28.02 -19.17
CA GLU A 457 6.66 -27.51 -17.97
C GLU A 457 7.75 -28.47 -17.47
N ALA A 458 8.99 -27.97 -17.35
CA ALA A 458 10.15 -28.78 -16.98
C ALA A 458 10.64 -28.42 -15.58
N THR A 459 10.63 -29.39 -14.70
CA THR A 459 11.40 -29.40 -13.46
C THR A 459 12.57 -30.39 -13.59
N LYS A 460 13.51 -30.39 -12.64
CA LYS A 460 14.62 -31.39 -12.67
C LYS A 460 14.15 -32.85 -12.74
N THR A 461 12.93 -33.08 -12.33
CA THR A 461 12.29 -34.39 -12.22
C THR A 461 11.33 -34.72 -13.39
N THR A 462 10.89 -33.72 -14.21
CA THR A 462 10.03 -33.95 -15.41
C THR A 462 10.82 -34.17 -16.72
N MET A 463 12.14 -34.18 -16.68
CA MET A 463 12.96 -34.43 -17.87
C MET A 463 12.59 -35.74 -18.59
N ASP A 464 12.29 -36.79 -17.82
CA ASP A 464 11.85 -38.06 -18.39
C ASP A 464 10.49 -38.04 -19.06
N TYR A 465 9.59 -37.13 -18.64
CA TYR A 465 8.27 -36.99 -19.28
C TYR A 465 8.43 -36.48 -20.71
N ARG A 466 9.33 -35.55 -20.90
CA ARG A 466 9.75 -35.01 -22.19
C ARG A 466 10.20 -36.12 -23.13
N ILE A 467 11.13 -36.96 -22.69
CA ILE A 467 11.78 -37.95 -23.54
C ILE A 467 10.73 -38.86 -24.19
N GLY A 468 9.77 -39.36 -23.42
CA GLY A 468 8.71 -40.22 -23.97
C GLY A 468 7.79 -39.54 -24.97
N VAL A 469 7.48 -38.22 -24.78
CA VAL A 469 6.72 -37.46 -25.79
C VAL A 469 7.57 -37.23 -27.04
N GLU A 470 8.85 -36.89 -26.88
CA GLU A 470 9.77 -36.67 -28.00
C GLU A 470 9.99 -37.92 -28.84
N GLU A 471 10.20 -39.07 -28.21
CA GLU A 471 10.31 -40.36 -28.88
C GLU A 471 9.07 -40.70 -29.72
N TYR A 472 7.88 -40.52 -29.13
CA TYR A 472 6.63 -40.72 -29.83
C TYR A 472 6.48 -39.80 -31.05
N LEU A 473 6.80 -38.52 -30.93
CA LEU A 473 6.70 -37.55 -32.01
C LEU A 473 7.74 -37.81 -33.11
N GLN A 474 8.96 -38.23 -32.77
CA GLN A 474 9.98 -38.60 -33.75
C GLN A 474 9.58 -39.78 -34.60
N GLU A 475 8.83 -40.72 -34.04
CA GLU A 475 8.35 -41.88 -34.76
C GLU A 475 7.12 -41.57 -35.65
N HIS A 476 6.19 -40.72 -35.14
CA HIS A 476 4.86 -40.57 -35.75
C HIS A 476 4.62 -39.19 -36.38
N TYR A 477 5.31 -38.12 -35.93
CA TYR A 477 5.05 -36.76 -36.36
C TYR A 477 6.24 -35.81 -36.24
N LYS A 478 7.10 -35.75 -37.24
CA LYS A 478 8.40 -35.04 -37.25
C LYS A 478 8.32 -33.52 -37.39
N HIS A 479 7.12 -32.95 -37.64
CA HIS A 479 6.96 -31.51 -37.91
C HIS A 479 6.69 -30.68 -36.66
N CYS A 480 6.47 -31.30 -35.52
CA CYS A 480 6.19 -30.63 -34.28
C CYS A 480 7.46 -30.19 -33.53
N THR A 481 7.49 -28.91 -33.14
CA THR A 481 8.61 -28.38 -32.34
C THR A 481 8.32 -28.54 -30.85
N LEU A 482 9.19 -29.21 -30.12
CA LEU A 482 9.10 -29.42 -28.70
C LEU A 482 9.98 -28.43 -27.92
N THR A 483 9.40 -27.63 -27.03
CA THR A 483 10.10 -26.64 -26.21
C THR A 483 9.83 -26.85 -24.71
N PHE A 484 10.69 -26.27 -23.86
CA PHE A 484 10.60 -26.42 -22.41
C PHE A 484 10.66 -25.07 -21.72
N LYS A 485 9.94 -24.96 -20.60
CA LYS A 485 10.07 -23.84 -19.68
C LYS A 485 10.22 -24.39 -18.26
N ALA A 486 11.24 -23.92 -17.55
CA ALA A 486 11.31 -24.19 -16.12
C ALA A 486 10.10 -23.55 -15.41
N ALA A 487 9.53 -24.25 -14.44
CA ALA A 487 8.51 -23.68 -13.59
C ALA A 487 9.01 -22.36 -12.97
N PRO A 488 8.24 -21.26 -13.00
CA PRO A 488 8.67 -20.02 -12.40
C PRO A 488 8.82 -20.19 -10.88
N SER A 489 10.01 -19.96 -10.35
CA SER A 489 10.32 -20.14 -8.93
C SER A 489 9.79 -19.01 -8.01
N ASN A 490 9.28 -17.92 -8.56
CA ASN A 490 9.08 -16.66 -7.85
C ASN A 490 7.62 -16.24 -7.63
N LYS A 491 6.63 -17.00 -8.10
CA LYS A 491 5.20 -16.74 -7.86
C LYS A 491 4.48 -18.02 -7.49
N ALA A 492 3.58 -17.94 -6.52
CA ALA A 492 2.66 -19.02 -6.21
C ALA A 492 1.81 -19.36 -7.45
N LYS A 493 1.47 -20.64 -7.65
CA LYS A 493 0.71 -21.14 -8.79
C LYS A 493 -0.65 -20.45 -8.90
N GLU A 494 -1.35 -20.28 -7.77
CA GLU A 494 -2.64 -19.61 -7.67
C GLU A 494 -2.58 -18.15 -8.15
N GLN A 495 -1.49 -17.45 -7.83
CA GLN A 495 -1.31 -16.06 -8.27
C GLN A 495 -1.13 -15.98 -9.78
N ARG A 496 -0.39 -16.91 -10.39
CA ARG A 496 -0.21 -16.95 -11.85
C ARG A 496 -1.53 -17.15 -12.57
N ILE A 497 -2.36 -18.07 -12.05
CA ILE A 497 -3.67 -18.37 -12.63
C ILE A 497 -4.59 -17.14 -12.53
N PHE A 498 -4.61 -16.49 -11.39
CA PHE A 498 -5.41 -15.29 -11.20
C PHE A 498 -5.00 -14.16 -12.14
N ASP A 499 -3.70 -13.91 -12.28
CA ASP A 499 -3.16 -12.82 -13.10
C ASP A 499 -3.45 -13.02 -14.60
N LYS A 500 -3.56 -14.28 -15.07
CA LYS A 500 -3.84 -14.62 -16.46
C LYS A 500 -5.35 -14.82 -16.76
N ALA A 501 -6.16 -14.89 -15.74
CA ALA A 501 -7.58 -15.14 -15.91
C ALA A 501 -8.31 -14.10 -16.78
N PRO A 502 -8.02 -12.79 -16.70
CA PRO A 502 -8.61 -11.80 -17.60
C PRO A 502 -8.33 -12.11 -19.07
N ASP A 503 -7.06 -12.39 -19.42
CA ASP A 503 -6.65 -12.69 -20.79
C ASP A 503 -7.31 -13.99 -21.29
N ILE A 504 -7.41 -15.01 -20.40
CA ILE A 504 -8.07 -16.27 -20.74
C ILE A 504 -9.56 -16.05 -21.00
N ARG A 505 -10.25 -15.27 -20.18
CA ARG A 505 -11.68 -14.97 -20.38
C ARG A 505 -11.93 -14.13 -21.65
N GLU A 506 -11.03 -13.22 -21.98
CA GLU A 506 -11.18 -12.32 -23.14
C GLU A 506 -10.85 -13.02 -24.45
N HIS A 507 -9.80 -13.84 -24.47
CA HIS A 507 -9.21 -14.33 -25.72
C HIS A 507 -9.45 -15.83 -25.98
N PHE A 508 -9.69 -16.65 -24.94
CA PHE A 508 -9.87 -18.07 -25.14
C PHE A 508 -11.34 -18.43 -25.38
N ILE A 509 -11.56 -19.29 -26.38
CA ILE A 509 -12.88 -19.71 -26.83
C ILE A 509 -12.94 -21.22 -26.72
N PHE A 510 -13.84 -21.72 -25.87
CA PHE A 510 -13.94 -23.13 -25.52
C PHE A 510 -15.10 -23.83 -26.27
N LEU A 511 -15.04 -25.15 -26.40
CA LEU A 511 -16.15 -25.91 -26.97
C LEU A 511 -17.38 -25.76 -26.08
N GLU A 512 -18.56 -25.59 -26.70
CA GLU A 512 -19.85 -25.65 -26.01
C GLU A 512 -20.05 -27.01 -25.32
N ASP A 513 -20.75 -27.02 -24.18
CA ASP A 513 -20.92 -28.22 -23.33
C ASP A 513 -21.44 -29.45 -24.08
N GLY A 514 -22.44 -29.26 -24.94
CA GLY A 514 -23.02 -30.34 -25.75
C GLY A 514 -22.10 -30.92 -26.83
N LYS A 515 -20.92 -30.35 -27.06
CA LYS A 515 -19.92 -30.78 -28.05
C LYS A 515 -18.65 -31.35 -27.45
N ARG A 516 -18.51 -31.28 -26.14
CA ARG A 516 -17.30 -31.71 -25.41
C ARG A 516 -17.23 -33.23 -25.30
N SER A 517 -15.99 -33.74 -25.36
CA SER A 517 -15.69 -35.10 -24.90
C SER A 517 -15.82 -35.18 -23.37
N LYS A 518 -15.81 -36.40 -22.83
CA LYS A 518 -15.78 -36.59 -21.37
C LYS A 518 -14.55 -35.95 -20.72
N GLU A 519 -13.39 -36.09 -21.36
CA GLU A 519 -12.13 -35.51 -20.88
C GLU A 519 -12.17 -33.97 -20.90
N TYR A 520 -12.69 -33.39 -21.98
CA TYR A 520 -12.87 -31.97 -22.11
C TYR A 520 -13.84 -31.41 -21.04
N SER A 521 -14.91 -32.11 -20.76
CA SER A 521 -15.87 -31.74 -19.71
C SER A 521 -15.24 -31.77 -18.32
N LEU A 522 -14.39 -32.76 -18.00
CA LEU A 522 -13.64 -32.84 -16.76
C LEU A 522 -12.59 -31.73 -16.64
N PHE A 523 -11.91 -31.43 -17.74
CA PHE A 523 -10.99 -30.30 -17.81
C PHE A 523 -11.70 -28.98 -17.47
N MET A 524 -12.83 -28.69 -18.09
CA MET A 524 -13.59 -27.46 -17.82
C MET A 524 -14.19 -27.44 -16.42
N GLN A 525 -14.61 -28.57 -15.86
CA GLN A 525 -15.03 -28.62 -14.45
C GLN A 525 -13.89 -28.23 -13.50
N ASN A 526 -12.67 -28.68 -13.79
CA ASN A 526 -11.50 -28.26 -13.01
C ASN A 526 -11.22 -26.76 -13.17
N VAL A 527 -11.30 -26.21 -14.40
CA VAL A 527 -11.19 -24.77 -14.65
C VAL A 527 -12.23 -23.98 -13.84
N TYR A 528 -13.52 -24.36 -13.92
CA TYR A 528 -14.59 -23.65 -13.20
C TYR A 528 -14.52 -23.78 -11.69
N SER A 529 -13.97 -24.88 -11.18
CA SER A 529 -13.84 -25.12 -9.73
C SER A 529 -12.70 -24.36 -9.07
N PHE A 530 -11.83 -23.74 -9.86
CA PHE A 530 -10.65 -23.05 -9.34
C PHE A 530 -11.03 -21.79 -8.55
N LYS A 531 -10.47 -21.67 -7.34
CA LYS A 531 -10.66 -20.54 -6.43
C LYS A 531 -9.30 -19.95 -6.07
N VAL A 532 -9.22 -18.64 -6.02
CA VAL A 532 -7.97 -17.93 -5.57
C VAL A 532 -7.71 -18.17 -4.09
N THR A 533 -8.78 -18.35 -3.33
CA THR A 533 -8.73 -18.52 -1.88
C THR A 533 -9.28 -19.88 -1.48
N GLY A 534 -8.54 -20.63 -0.68
CA GLY A 534 -8.92 -21.96 -0.23
C GLY A 534 -8.04 -23.06 -0.84
N LYS A 535 -8.32 -24.32 -0.48
CA LYS A 535 -7.61 -25.47 -1.07
C LYS A 535 -8.25 -25.84 -2.39
N ASN A 536 -7.53 -25.67 -3.47
CA ASN A 536 -7.86 -26.31 -4.73
C ASN A 536 -7.41 -27.78 -4.66
N LYS A 537 -8.33 -28.71 -4.92
CA LYS A 537 -7.99 -30.13 -4.91
C LYS A 537 -7.07 -30.47 -6.09
N HIS A 538 -7.32 -29.84 -7.23
CA HIS A 538 -6.54 -29.90 -8.45
C HIS A 538 -6.59 -28.54 -9.13
N ASP A 539 -5.46 -28.07 -9.67
CA ASP A 539 -5.32 -26.78 -10.37
C ASP A 539 -4.57 -26.93 -11.71
N ASP A 540 -4.47 -28.18 -12.19
CA ASP A 540 -3.68 -28.54 -13.37
C ASP A 540 -4.27 -27.95 -14.65
N ALA A 541 -5.59 -27.97 -14.83
CA ALA A 541 -6.24 -27.41 -16.01
C ALA A 541 -6.11 -25.88 -16.09
N PRO A 542 -6.41 -25.09 -15.03
CA PRO A 542 -6.15 -23.66 -15.02
C PRO A 542 -4.67 -23.30 -15.28
N ASP A 543 -3.71 -24.03 -14.72
CA ASP A 543 -2.28 -23.75 -14.91
C ASP A 543 -1.82 -24.04 -16.34
N SER A 544 -2.31 -25.13 -16.95
CA SER A 544 -2.06 -25.41 -18.36
C SER A 544 -2.60 -24.32 -19.30
N LEU A 545 -3.76 -23.71 -18.96
CA LEU A 545 -4.30 -22.55 -19.69
C LEU A 545 -3.42 -21.30 -19.52
N CYS A 546 -2.84 -21.08 -18.34
CA CYS A 546 -1.88 -19.99 -18.15
C CYS A 546 -0.64 -20.18 -19.02
N MET A 547 -0.14 -21.42 -19.12
CA MET A 547 0.97 -21.73 -20.01
C MET A 547 0.60 -21.51 -21.48
N ALA A 548 -0.62 -21.88 -21.88
CA ALA A 548 -1.14 -21.62 -23.23
C ALA A 548 -1.25 -20.10 -23.50
N CYS A 549 -1.72 -19.32 -22.55
CA CYS A 549 -1.76 -17.86 -22.61
C CYS A 549 -0.36 -17.25 -22.78
N ASP A 550 0.63 -17.75 -22.03
CA ASP A 550 2.03 -17.36 -22.21
C ASP A 550 2.58 -17.68 -23.60
N MET A 551 2.17 -18.81 -24.18
CA MET A 551 2.55 -19.19 -25.55
C MET A 551 1.89 -18.29 -26.59
N ALA A 552 0.66 -17.87 -26.34
CA ALA A 552 -0.10 -17.04 -27.26
C ALA A 552 0.42 -15.60 -27.32
N PHE A 553 0.66 -14.96 -26.16
CA PHE A 553 0.84 -13.52 -26.07
C PHE A 553 2.19 -13.07 -25.50
N TYR A 554 2.89 -13.92 -24.74
CA TYR A 554 4.07 -13.50 -23.96
C TYR A 554 5.37 -14.21 -24.35
N GLN A 555 5.48 -14.73 -25.59
CA GLN A 555 6.76 -15.27 -26.06
C GLN A 555 7.78 -14.14 -26.23
N SER A 556 8.79 -14.10 -25.36
CA SER A 556 9.99 -13.34 -25.65
C SER A 556 10.73 -14.02 -26.82
N TYR A 557 10.71 -13.42 -27.98
CA TYR A 557 11.64 -13.78 -29.04
C TYR A 557 13.04 -13.43 -28.54
N ALA A 558 13.81 -14.43 -28.16
CA ALA A 558 15.26 -14.27 -28.10
C ALA A 558 15.70 -13.88 -29.52
N LYS A 559 16.20 -12.66 -29.71
CA LYS A 559 16.88 -12.28 -30.94
C LYS A 559 18.02 -13.27 -31.10
N VAL A 560 17.89 -14.22 -32.03
CA VAL A 560 18.99 -15.03 -32.48
C VAL A 560 19.87 -14.11 -33.31
N GLU A 561 20.94 -13.57 -32.74
CA GLU A 561 22.01 -12.95 -33.51
C GLU A 561 22.77 -14.06 -34.20
N ILE A 562 22.52 -14.18 -35.50
CA ILE A 562 23.30 -15.08 -36.37
C ILE A 562 24.66 -14.42 -36.59
N PHE A 563 25.65 -14.79 -35.78
CA PHE A 563 27.02 -14.46 -36.05
C PHE A 563 27.46 -15.27 -37.28
N LYS A 564 27.66 -14.62 -38.43
CA LYS A 564 28.42 -15.19 -39.52
C LYS A 564 29.83 -15.47 -38.99
N ARG A 565 30.24 -16.75 -38.99
CA ARG A 565 31.65 -17.12 -38.74
C ARG A 565 32.50 -16.38 -39.78
N PRO A 566 33.51 -15.61 -39.40
CA PRO A 566 34.55 -15.23 -40.34
C PRO A 566 35.43 -16.45 -40.60
N PHE A 567 35.22 -17.06 -41.75
CA PHE A 567 35.98 -18.17 -42.37
C PHE A 567 35.83 -19.55 -41.77
#